data_3bcc170b5b07f760a276cfa72a3f1de3
#
_entry.id   3bcc170b5b07f760a276cfa72a3f1de3
#
_cell.length_a   1.000
_cell.length_b   1.000
_cell.length_c   1.000
_cell.angle_alpha   90.00
_cell.angle_beta   90.00
_cell.angle_gamma   90.00
#
_symmetry.space_group_name_H-M   'P 1'
#
loop_
_entity.id
_entity.type
_entity.pdbx_description
1 polymer ?
#
loop_
_entity_poly.entity_id
_entity_poly.type
_entity_poly.pdbx_seq_one_letter_code
_entity_poly.pdbx_strand_id
1 'polypeptide(L)'
;MPIKVQSNLPAIKVLESENIFVMPNEIALKQDIRPLKIIILNLMPTKITTETQLLRLLGNSPLQVDIELLQMASHTSKNTSPHHLTTFYKTFDQIKDETFDGMIITGAPVEQLEFEDVDYWEELCKIMEWSKHNVYSTLHICWGAQAGLYYHYGIQKHKLKEKLSGIYNHTILDPHHPLMRGFDDTFCIPHSRYTGVREDDIRRNSALEILAVSELAGVAIVTNKSGRQVFVMGHAEYDRDTLASEYFRDENKGINPKVPYNYFPNDDASLTPPMVWRSNATLLFTNWLNYYVYQATPYDIQDLLEKYPH
;
A
#
# COMPACT_ATOMS: atom_id res chain seq x y z
N MET A 1 0.13 -11.40 17.33
CA MET A 1 1.35 -10.86 17.98
C MET A 1 1.62 -9.47 17.40
N PRO A 2 2.33 -8.61 18.11
CA PRO A 2 2.36 -7.18 17.82
C PRO A 2 3.39 -6.80 16.75
N ILE A 3 3.20 -5.61 16.17
CA ILE A 3 4.17 -4.98 15.30
C ILE A 3 5.39 -4.60 16.13
N LYS A 4 6.56 -4.92 15.63
CA LYS A 4 7.84 -4.46 16.15
C LYS A 4 8.28 -3.23 15.37
N VAL A 5 8.42 -2.11 16.04
CA VAL A 5 8.84 -0.83 15.46
C VAL A 5 9.85 -0.13 16.36
N GLN A 6 10.56 0.86 15.83
CA GLN A 6 11.45 1.71 16.64
C GLN A 6 10.66 2.43 17.73
N SER A 7 11.15 2.37 18.97
CA SER A 7 10.42 2.78 20.19
C SER A 7 9.95 4.25 20.20
N ASN A 8 10.52 5.12 19.37
CA ASN A 8 10.18 6.54 19.32
C ASN A 8 9.34 6.95 18.11
N LEU A 9 8.83 5.98 17.33
CA LEU A 9 8.01 6.28 16.15
C LEU A 9 6.70 6.97 16.58
N PRO A 10 6.34 8.16 16.03
CA PRO A 10 5.13 8.89 16.44
C PRO A 10 3.84 8.08 16.29
N ALA A 11 3.77 7.18 15.32
CA ALA A 11 2.62 6.29 15.10
C ALA A 11 2.29 5.43 16.33
N ILE A 12 3.24 5.07 17.18
CA ILE A 12 3.03 4.21 18.37
C ILE A 12 1.95 4.80 19.28
N LYS A 13 2.02 6.11 19.59
CA LYS A 13 1.05 6.78 20.47
C LYS A 13 -0.38 6.69 19.94
N VAL A 14 -0.55 6.81 18.64
CA VAL A 14 -1.87 6.68 17.97
C VAL A 14 -2.36 5.25 18.07
N LEU A 15 -1.51 4.27 17.72
CA LEU A 15 -1.85 2.85 17.75
C LEU A 15 -2.22 2.38 19.16
N GLU A 16 -1.47 2.78 20.19
CA GLU A 16 -1.77 2.47 21.59
C GLU A 16 -3.11 3.09 22.04
N SER A 17 -3.42 4.32 21.61
CA SER A 17 -4.72 4.95 21.90
C SER A 17 -5.90 4.23 21.24
N GLU A 18 -5.65 3.46 20.16
CA GLU A 18 -6.62 2.62 19.48
C GLU A 18 -6.66 1.16 19.99
N ASN A 19 -5.97 0.87 21.10
CA ASN A 19 -5.79 -0.49 21.66
C ASN A 19 -5.12 -1.48 20.70
N ILE A 20 -4.31 -0.99 19.76
CA ILE A 20 -3.46 -1.82 18.89
C ILE A 20 -2.14 -2.04 19.61
N PHE A 21 -1.84 -3.31 19.89
CA PHE A 21 -0.64 -3.65 20.64
C PHE A 21 0.62 -3.49 19.77
N VAL A 22 1.54 -2.66 20.22
CA VAL A 22 2.87 -2.47 19.62
C VAL A 22 3.92 -3.08 20.55
N MET A 23 4.80 -3.92 20.02
CA MET A 23 5.85 -4.55 20.81
C MET A 23 7.13 -3.70 20.77
N PRO A 24 7.62 -3.20 21.92
CA PRO A 24 8.94 -2.59 22.00
C PRO A 24 10.03 -3.62 21.62
N ASN A 25 11.07 -3.16 20.92
CA ASN A 25 12.19 -3.99 20.47
C ASN A 25 12.78 -4.87 21.61
N GLU A 26 12.86 -4.33 22.81
CA GLU A 26 13.42 -5.01 23.99
C GLU A 26 12.64 -6.28 24.41
N ILE A 27 11.32 -6.28 24.17
CA ILE A 27 10.46 -7.42 24.46
C ILE A 27 10.52 -8.43 23.30
N ALA A 28 10.52 -7.95 22.07
CA ALA A 28 10.58 -8.78 20.86
C ALA A 28 11.83 -9.66 20.81
N LEU A 29 12.98 -9.14 21.22
CA LEU A 29 14.26 -9.85 21.27
C LEU A 29 14.30 -11.05 22.26
N LYS A 30 13.31 -11.17 23.15
CA LYS A 30 13.21 -12.27 24.13
C LYS A 30 12.32 -13.42 23.66
N GLN A 31 11.69 -13.29 22.48
CA GLN A 31 10.82 -14.33 21.93
C GLN A 31 11.58 -15.12 20.86
N ASP A 32 11.56 -16.44 20.98
CA ASP A 32 12.17 -17.37 20.01
C ASP A 32 11.25 -17.59 18.80
N ILE A 33 10.95 -16.49 18.09
CA ILE A 33 10.08 -16.48 16.90
C ILE A 33 10.77 -15.64 15.83
N ARG A 34 10.88 -16.17 14.61
CA ARG A 34 11.33 -15.38 13.48
C ARG A 34 10.26 -14.35 13.10
N PRO A 35 10.47 -13.05 13.31
CA PRO A 35 9.54 -12.04 12.83
C PRO A 35 9.57 -11.97 11.31
N LEU A 36 8.44 -11.60 10.71
CA LEU A 36 8.39 -11.26 9.29
C LEU A 36 9.01 -9.87 9.09
N LYS A 37 9.99 -9.79 8.21
CA LYS A 37 10.61 -8.51 7.83
C LYS A 37 9.80 -7.85 6.72
N ILE A 38 9.14 -6.75 7.03
CA ILE A 38 8.37 -5.96 6.06
C ILE A 38 9.03 -4.59 5.86
N ILE A 39 9.30 -4.24 4.61
CA ILE A 39 9.80 -2.91 4.26
C ILE A 39 8.70 -2.08 3.60
N ILE A 40 8.55 -0.82 4.01
CA ILE A 40 7.56 0.12 3.46
C ILE A 40 8.27 1.25 2.74
N LEU A 41 8.24 1.25 1.40
CA LEU A 41 8.63 2.40 0.59
C LEU A 41 7.50 3.42 0.61
N ASN A 42 7.66 4.44 1.45
CA ASN A 42 6.66 5.46 1.66
C ASN A 42 6.90 6.67 0.73
N LEU A 43 6.15 6.71 -0.38
CA LEU A 43 6.22 7.81 -1.37
C LEU A 43 5.23 8.95 -1.06
N MET A 44 4.37 8.78 -0.04
CA MET A 44 3.37 9.78 0.34
C MET A 44 4.02 11.02 0.96
N PRO A 45 3.47 12.21 0.69
CA PRO A 45 3.99 13.45 1.26
C PRO A 45 3.73 13.58 2.78
N THR A 46 2.65 12.99 3.27
CA THR A 46 2.26 12.95 4.69
C THR A 46 2.72 11.64 5.33
N LYS A 47 4.04 11.46 5.44
CA LYS A 47 4.64 10.17 5.84
C LYS A 47 4.11 9.64 7.17
N ILE A 48 4.05 10.46 8.21
CA ILE A 48 3.61 10.06 9.56
C ILE A 48 2.17 9.52 9.55
N THR A 49 1.28 10.15 8.79
CA THR A 49 -0.10 9.67 8.63
C THR A 49 -0.14 8.31 7.94
N THR A 50 0.60 8.18 6.84
CA THR A 50 0.67 6.92 6.08
C THR A 50 1.30 5.79 6.91
N GLU A 51 2.34 6.08 7.70
CA GLU A 51 2.91 5.15 8.67
C GLU A 51 1.83 4.60 9.61
N THR A 52 1.07 5.50 10.24
CA THR A 52 0.00 5.11 11.17
C THR A 52 -1.06 4.24 10.49
N GLN A 53 -1.49 4.62 9.28
CA GLN A 53 -2.49 3.90 8.50
C GLN A 53 -2.03 2.47 8.17
N LEU A 54 -0.83 2.31 7.64
CA LEU A 54 -0.29 1.00 7.27
C LEU A 54 0.02 0.14 8.50
N LEU A 55 0.62 0.71 9.54
CA LEU A 55 0.94 -0.02 10.77
C LEU A 55 -0.31 -0.52 11.48
N ARG A 56 -1.42 0.22 11.43
CA ARG A 56 -2.71 -0.23 11.97
C ARG A 56 -3.21 -1.50 11.28
N LEU A 57 -3.08 -1.59 9.96
CA LEU A 57 -3.50 -2.77 9.19
C LEU A 57 -2.57 -3.95 9.39
N LEU A 58 -1.25 -3.72 9.38
CA LEU A 58 -0.26 -4.76 9.63
C LEU A 58 -0.30 -5.28 11.08
N GLY A 59 -0.67 -4.42 12.04
CA GLY A 59 -0.77 -4.78 13.46
C GLY A 59 -1.96 -5.67 13.81
N ASN A 60 -2.95 -5.78 12.95
CA ASN A 60 -4.11 -6.64 13.18
C ASN A 60 -3.86 -8.09 12.72
N SER A 61 -2.74 -8.66 13.14
CA SER A 61 -2.30 -10.01 12.80
C SER A 61 -1.68 -10.70 14.03
N PRO A 62 -1.83 -12.03 14.21
CA PRO A 62 -1.13 -12.77 15.24
C PRO A 62 0.37 -12.95 14.93
N LEU A 63 0.82 -12.59 13.72
CA LEU A 63 2.21 -12.73 13.31
C LEU A 63 3.06 -11.59 13.87
N GLN A 64 4.29 -11.90 14.26
CA GLN A 64 5.26 -10.86 14.61
C GLN A 64 5.81 -10.25 13.33
N VAL A 65 5.69 -8.93 13.19
CA VAL A 65 6.14 -8.18 12.01
C VAL A 65 7.18 -7.15 12.45
N ASP A 66 8.33 -7.19 11.82
CA ASP A 66 9.41 -6.21 11.95
C ASP A 66 9.33 -5.24 10.77
N ILE A 67 9.15 -3.94 11.07
CA ILE A 67 8.90 -2.93 10.05
C ILE A 67 10.13 -2.07 9.83
N GLU A 68 10.54 -1.97 8.57
CA GLU A 68 11.52 -0.98 8.12
C GLU A 68 10.86 0.04 7.18
N LEU A 69 11.22 1.32 7.36
CA LEU A 69 10.71 2.41 6.54
C LEU A 69 11.79 2.83 5.54
N LEU A 70 11.41 2.90 4.26
CA LEU A 70 12.27 3.27 3.16
C LEU A 70 11.80 4.58 2.52
N GLN A 71 12.72 5.46 2.21
CA GLN A 71 12.48 6.69 1.45
C GLN A 71 13.36 6.77 0.21
N MET A 72 12.94 7.59 -0.75
CA MET A 72 13.75 7.93 -1.91
C MET A 72 14.91 8.85 -1.51
N ALA A 73 16.13 8.49 -1.88
CA ALA A 73 17.32 9.33 -1.65
C ALA A 73 17.37 10.49 -2.66
N SER A 74 16.87 10.27 -3.88
CA SER A 74 16.82 11.26 -4.96
C SER A 74 15.74 12.33 -4.80
N HIS A 75 14.85 12.21 -3.78
CA HIS A 75 13.75 13.15 -3.54
C HIS A 75 13.77 13.73 -2.14
N THR A 76 13.61 15.06 -2.03
CA THR A 76 13.51 15.74 -0.74
C THR A 76 12.05 15.92 -0.32
N SER A 77 11.63 15.26 0.75
CA SER A 77 10.29 15.42 1.31
C SER A 77 10.10 16.84 1.85
N LYS A 78 9.02 17.50 1.44
CA LYS A 78 8.69 18.88 1.86
C LYS A 78 7.82 18.94 3.12
N ASN A 79 7.09 17.86 3.43
CA ASN A 79 6.06 17.84 4.47
C ASN A 79 6.45 17.00 5.70
N THR A 80 7.66 16.45 5.72
CA THR A 80 8.17 15.65 6.84
C THR A 80 9.50 16.25 7.30
N SER A 81 9.68 16.37 8.61
CA SER A 81 10.91 16.95 9.16
C SER A 81 12.13 16.10 8.81
N PRO A 82 13.28 16.70 8.50
CA PRO A 82 14.53 15.96 8.26
C PRO A 82 14.90 15.05 9.43
N HIS A 83 14.65 15.49 10.67
CA HIS A 83 14.91 14.69 11.86
C HIS A 83 14.08 13.38 11.87
N HIS A 84 12.81 13.42 11.50
CA HIS A 84 11.98 12.22 11.39
C HIS A 84 12.55 11.25 10.34
N LEU A 85 12.92 11.79 9.18
CA LEU A 85 13.47 10.98 8.09
C LEU A 85 14.80 10.32 8.48
N THR A 86 15.73 11.06 9.04
CA THR A 86 17.04 10.52 9.44
C THR A 86 16.94 9.54 10.61
N THR A 87 15.91 9.65 11.44
CA THR A 87 15.72 8.78 12.62
C THR A 87 15.05 7.45 12.25
N PHE A 88 14.06 7.48 11.37
CA PHE A 88 13.16 6.33 11.16
C PHE A 88 13.25 5.71 9.78
N TYR A 89 13.79 6.42 8.78
CA TYR A 89 13.86 5.96 7.40
C TYR A 89 15.26 5.56 7.00
N LYS A 90 15.35 4.48 6.23
CA LYS A 90 16.54 4.09 5.49
C LYS A 90 16.45 4.57 4.03
N THR A 91 17.60 4.63 3.36
CA THR A 91 17.71 4.79 1.91
C THR A 91 17.99 3.44 1.25
N PHE A 92 17.83 3.35 -0.07
CA PHE A 92 18.07 2.11 -0.80
C PHE A 92 19.49 1.57 -0.61
N ASP A 93 20.50 2.43 -0.62
CA ASP A 93 21.90 2.02 -0.40
C ASP A 93 22.16 1.35 0.96
N GLN A 94 21.32 1.62 1.96
CA GLN A 94 21.45 1.06 3.30
C GLN A 94 20.81 -0.34 3.43
N ILE A 95 19.93 -0.73 2.47
CA ILE A 95 19.16 -1.98 2.56
C ILE A 95 19.38 -2.91 1.35
N LYS A 96 20.10 -2.51 0.32
CA LYS A 96 20.23 -3.24 -0.94
C LYS A 96 20.80 -4.66 -0.81
N ASP A 97 21.56 -4.93 0.25
CA ASP A 97 22.15 -6.23 0.54
C ASP A 97 21.28 -7.06 1.53
N GLU A 98 20.12 -6.51 1.97
CA GLU A 98 19.18 -7.19 2.85
C GLU A 98 18.08 -7.93 2.06
N THR A 99 17.40 -8.86 2.74
CA THR A 99 16.24 -9.59 2.22
C THR A 99 15.04 -9.40 3.11
N PHE A 100 13.82 -9.37 2.52
CA PHE A 100 12.57 -9.10 3.20
C PHE A 100 11.50 -10.11 2.81
N ASP A 101 10.62 -10.44 3.76
CA ASP A 101 9.45 -11.29 3.51
C ASP A 101 8.40 -10.55 2.68
N GLY A 102 8.24 -9.26 2.91
CA GLY A 102 7.29 -8.45 2.17
C GLY A 102 7.73 -7.00 1.99
N MET A 103 7.17 -6.36 0.98
CA MET A 103 7.35 -4.93 0.71
C MET A 103 6.02 -4.26 0.42
N ILE A 104 5.84 -3.04 0.90
CA ILE A 104 4.73 -2.18 0.49
C ILE A 104 5.30 -0.97 -0.23
N ILE A 105 4.81 -0.70 -1.45
CA ILE A 105 5.09 0.53 -2.19
C ILE A 105 3.82 1.37 -2.19
N THR A 106 3.86 2.53 -1.54
CA THR A 106 2.68 3.38 -1.38
C THR A 106 2.33 4.17 -2.65
N GLY A 107 1.17 4.80 -2.65
CA GLY A 107 0.84 5.84 -3.63
C GLY A 107 1.73 7.06 -3.54
N ALA A 108 1.61 7.95 -4.54
CA ALA A 108 2.26 9.24 -4.58
C ALA A 108 1.40 10.25 -5.36
N PRO A 109 1.39 11.55 -5.00
CA PRO A 109 0.56 12.56 -5.66
C PRO A 109 1.22 13.12 -6.95
N VAL A 110 1.84 12.25 -7.74
CA VAL A 110 2.56 12.58 -8.99
C VAL A 110 1.92 11.94 -10.22
N GLU A 111 0.71 11.43 -10.10
CA GLU A 111 0.02 10.63 -11.11
C GLU A 111 -0.28 11.35 -12.42
N GLN A 112 -0.27 12.69 -12.42
CA GLN A 112 -0.49 13.50 -13.64
C GLN A 112 0.77 13.68 -14.48
N LEU A 113 1.96 13.39 -13.91
CA LEU A 113 3.23 13.35 -14.67
C LEU A 113 3.34 12.02 -15.42
N GLU A 114 4.07 11.99 -16.53
CA GLU A 114 4.51 10.70 -17.07
C GLU A 114 5.48 10.03 -16.08
N PHE A 115 5.64 8.72 -16.14
CA PHE A 115 6.46 8.03 -15.14
C PHE A 115 7.92 8.50 -15.18
N GLU A 116 8.45 8.68 -16.39
CA GLU A 116 9.82 9.11 -16.63
C GLU A 116 10.08 10.57 -16.21
N ASP A 117 9.03 11.40 -16.08
CA ASP A 117 9.12 12.79 -15.64
C ASP A 117 9.13 12.92 -14.09
N VAL A 118 8.95 11.81 -13.36
CA VAL A 118 9.02 11.81 -11.89
C VAL A 118 10.49 11.82 -11.46
N ASP A 119 10.87 12.78 -10.62
CA ASP A 119 12.25 13.05 -10.21
C ASP A 119 12.99 11.85 -9.58
N TYR A 120 12.25 10.91 -8.98
CA TYR A 120 12.80 9.68 -8.38
C TYR A 120 12.51 8.41 -9.21
N TRP A 121 12.05 8.52 -10.45
CA TRP A 121 11.66 7.36 -11.26
C TRP A 121 12.79 6.34 -11.45
N GLU A 122 13.98 6.79 -11.76
CA GLU A 122 15.13 5.89 -11.95
C GLU A 122 15.49 5.11 -10.68
N GLU A 123 15.42 5.77 -9.51
CA GLU A 123 15.64 5.10 -8.22
C GLU A 123 14.52 4.10 -7.92
N LEU A 124 13.26 4.47 -8.18
CA LEU A 124 12.12 3.58 -8.01
C LEU A 124 12.23 2.34 -8.90
N CYS A 125 12.66 2.48 -10.16
CA CYS A 125 12.92 1.34 -11.05
C CYS A 125 13.98 0.39 -10.47
N LYS A 126 15.08 0.93 -9.92
CA LYS A 126 16.13 0.12 -9.28
C LYS A 126 15.58 -0.64 -8.07
N ILE A 127 14.74 0.00 -7.25
CA ILE A 127 14.09 -0.63 -6.09
C ILE A 127 13.10 -1.70 -6.55
N MET A 128 12.31 -1.46 -7.58
CA MET A 128 11.37 -2.45 -8.13
C MET A 128 12.11 -3.65 -8.74
N GLU A 129 13.24 -3.43 -9.42
CA GLU A 129 14.07 -4.54 -9.92
C GLU A 129 14.66 -5.35 -8.77
N TRP A 130 15.26 -4.67 -7.80
CA TRP A 130 15.81 -5.30 -6.60
C TRP A 130 14.75 -6.11 -5.84
N SER A 131 13.52 -5.61 -5.75
CA SER A 131 12.44 -6.29 -5.02
C SER A 131 12.10 -7.67 -5.62
N LYS A 132 12.34 -7.89 -6.90
CA LYS A 132 12.11 -9.19 -7.55
C LYS A 132 12.98 -10.31 -6.96
N HIS A 133 14.15 -9.97 -6.48
CA HIS A 133 15.13 -10.92 -5.96
C HIS A 133 15.23 -10.91 -4.43
N ASN A 134 15.08 -9.74 -3.81
CA ASN A 134 15.34 -9.54 -2.39
C ASN A 134 14.06 -9.50 -1.52
N VAL A 135 12.89 -9.47 -2.15
CA VAL A 135 11.61 -9.43 -1.45
C VAL A 135 10.74 -10.59 -1.93
N TYR A 136 10.11 -11.32 -1.01
CA TYR A 136 9.26 -12.42 -1.43
C TYR A 136 7.97 -11.94 -2.07
N SER A 137 7.21 -11.04 -1.41
CA SER A 137 5.97 -10.50 -1.98
C SER A 137 5.90 -8.97 -1.84
N THR A 138 5.51 -8.28 -2.91
CA THR A 138 5.37 -6.82 -2.94
C THR A 138 3.91 -6.42 -3.15
N LEU A 139 3.37 -5.61 -2.24
CA LEU A 139 2.06 -4.98 -2.32
C LEU A 139 2.21 -3.53 -2.78
N HIS A 140 1.65 -3.21 -3.93
CA HIS A 140 1.69 -1.87 -4.53
C HIS A 140 0.33 -1.18 -4.34
N ILE A 141 0.32 0.11 -3.97
CA ILE A 141 -0.90 0.86 -3.67
C ILE A 141 -1.03 2.07 -4.60
N CYS A 142 -2.21 2.27 -5.19
CA CYS A 142 -2.62 3.41 -6.00
C CYS A 142 -1.61 3.75 -7.12
N TRP A 143 -0.92 4.90 -7.06
CA TRP A 143 0.10 5.26 -8.03
C TRP A 143 1.26 4.25 -8.03
N GLY A 144 1.67 3.75 -6.88
CA GLY A 144 2.67 2.68 -6.78
C GLY A 144 2.23 1.41 -7.52
N ALA A 145 0.93 1.09 -7.52
CA ALA A 145 0.39 -0.03 -8.28
C ALA A 145 0.45 0.23 -9.81
N GLN A 146 0.13 1.45 -10.25
CA GLN A 146 0.28 1.83 -11.66
C GLN A 146 1.74 1.82 -12.10
N ALA A 147 2.65 2.34 -11.27
CA ALA A 147 4.09 2.32 -11.51
C ALA A 147 4.65 0.90 -11.62
N GLY A 148 4.24 0.01 -10.71
CA GLY A 148 4.63 -1.40 -10.74
C GLY A 148 4.09 -2.13 -11.96
N LEU A 149 2.82 -1.94 -12.33
CA LEU A 149 2.25 -2.52 -13.56
C LEU A 149 2.94 -2.01 -14.82
N TYR A 150 3.32 -0.73 -14.83
CA TYR A 150 4.06 -0.16 -15.95
C TYR A 150 5.47 -0.76 -16.04
N TYR A 151 6.23 -0.71 -14.95
CA TYR A 151 7.61 -1.17 -14.92
C TYR A 151 7.76 -2.66 -15.24
N HIS A 152 6.97 -3.51 -14.58
CA HIS A 152 7.12 -4.96 -14.69
C HIS A 152 6.41 -5.56 -15.92
N TYR A 153 5.32 -4.93 -16.40
CA TYR A 153 4.43 -5.53 -17.41
C TYR A 153 4.13 -4.62 -18.58
N GLY A 154 4.63 -3.39 -18.62
CA GLY A 154 4.38 -2.43 -19.69
C GLY A 154 2.95 -1.89 -19.77
N ILE A 155 2.15 -2.07 -18.70
CA ILE A 155 0.76 -1.62 -18.65
C ILE A 155 0.71 -0.11 -18.45
N GLN A 156 0.22 0.60 -19.46
CA GLN A 156 0.16 2.07 -19.46
C GLN A 156 -0.96 2.59 -18.57
N LYS A 157 -0.70 3.68 -17.84
CA LYS A 157 -1.76 4.46 -17.23
C LYS A 157 -2.44 5.36 -18.26
N HIS A 158 -3.67 5.75 -18.01
CA HIS A 158 -4.40 6.73 -18.80
C HIS A 158 -5.07 7.75 -17.89
N LYS A 159 -5.21 8.98 -18.37
CA LYS A 159 -5.94 10.04 -17.65
C LYS A 159 -7.43 9.74 -17.63
N LEU A 160 -8.03 9.92 -16.46
CA LEU A 160 -9.50 9.88 -16.30
C LEU A 160 -10.10 11.20 -16.75
N LYS A 161 -11.39 11.19 -17.07
CA LYS A 161 -12.12 12.42 -17.47
C LYS A 161 -12.17 13.44 -16.33
N GLU A 162 -12.23 12.94 -15.08
CA GLU A 162 -12.26 13.73 -13.85
C GLU A 162 -11.59 12.96 -12.73
N LYS A 163 -11.30 13.63 -11.60
CA LYS A 163 -10.78 12.99 -10.40
C LYS A 163 -11.76 11.93 -9.91
N LEU A 164 -11.30 10.72 -9.80
CA LEU A 164 -12.01 9.65 -9.11
C LEU A 164 -11.76 9.81 -7.61
N SER A 165 -12.71 10.36 -6.89
CA SER A 165 -12.64 10.58 -5.43
C SER A 165 -13.92 10.06 -4.78
N GLY A 166 -13.79 9.17 -3.78
CA GLY A 166 -14.95 8.63 -3.06
C GLY A 166 -14.80 7.16 -2.68
N ILE A 167 -15.91 6.58 -2.24
CA ILE A 167 -16.04 5.18 -1.86
C ILE A 167 -16.77 4.43 -2.97
N TYR A 168 -16.06 3.47 -3.56
CA TYR A 168 -16.58 2.70 -4.68
C TYR A 168 -16.80 1.26 -4.28
N ASN A 169 -17.89 0.69 -4.81
CA ASN A 169 -18.20 -0.72 -4.65
C ASN A 169 -17.45 -1.54 -5.72
N HIS A 170 -16.91 -2.67 -5.31
CA HIS A 170 -16.12 -3.57 -6.15
C HIS A 170 -16.72 -4.97 -6.08
N THR A 171 -16.72 -5.67 -7.21
CA THR A 171 -17.12 -7.06 -7.35
C THR A 171 -15.89 -7.94 -7.41
N ILE A 172 -15.88 -9.04 -6.68
CA ILE A 172 -14.83 -10.05 -6.71
C ILE A 172 -15.06 -10.96 -7.93
N LEU A 173 -13.97 -11.22 -8.68
CA LEU A 173 -14.02 -12.09 -9.86
C LEU A 173 -13.67 -13.54 -9.53
N ASP A 174 -12.83 -13.78 -8.52
CA ASP A 174 -12.52 -15.12 -7.99
C ASP A 174 -12.62 -15.12 -6.45
N PRO A 175 -13.74 -15.58 -5.88
CA PRO A 175 -13.92 -15.64 -4.44
C PRO A 175 -13.08 -16.72 -3.75
N HIS A 176 -12.50 -17.66 -4.51
CA HIS A 176 -11.64 -18.72 -3.99
C HIS A 176 -10.17 -18.34 -3.95
N HIS A 177 -9.80 -17.22 -4.58
CA HIS A 177 -8.43 -16.75 -4.57
C HIS A 177 -7.99 -16.41 -3.13
N PRO A 178 -6.80 -16.85 -2.66
CA PRO A 178 -6.36 -16.67 -1.27
C PRO A 178 -6.42 -15.23 -0.78
N LEU A 179 -6.11 -14.26 -1.64
CA LEU A 179 -6.16 -12.83 -1.29
C LEU A 179 -7.59 -12.34 -1.00
N MET A 180 -8.60 -12.97 -1.63
CA MET A 180 -10.02 -12.61 -1.49
C MET A 180 -10.75 -13.45 -0.43
N ARG A 181 -10.06 -14.30 0.29
CA ARG A 181 -10.68 -15.18 1.30
C ARG A 181 -11.35 -14.37 2.41
N GLY A 182 -12.61 -14.66 2.68
CA GLY A 182 -13.41 -14.02 3.72
C GLY A 182 -14.05 -12.70 3.30
N PHE A 183 -13.80 -12.22 2.07
CA PHE A 183 -14.57 -11.11 1.52
C PHE A 183 -15.97 -11.54 1.12
N ASP A 184 -16.93 -10.62 1.21
CA ASP A 184 -18.22 -10.74 0.57
C ASP A 184 -18.09 -10.61 -0.96
N ASP A 185 -19.12 -11.00 -1.73
CA ASP A 185 -19.13 -10.90 -3.20
C ASP A 185 -18.84 -9.47 -3.69
N THR A 186 -19.18 -8.48 -2.87
CA THR A 186 -18.90 -7.06 -3.11
C THR A 186 -18.32 -6.40 -1.86
N PHE A 187 -17.43 -5.43 -2.08
CA PHE A 187 -16.78 -4.70 -1.00
C PHE A 187 -16.45 -3.26 -1.40
N CYS A 188 -16.25 -2.39 -0.42
CA CYS A 188 -15.90 -0.99 -0.65
C CYS A 188 -14.43 -0.72 -0.41
N ILE A 189 -13.82 0.12 -1.29
CA ILE A 189 -12.50 0.74 -1.08
C ILE A 189 -12.57 2.22 -1.46
N PRO A 190 -11.88 3.12 -0.72
CA PRO A 190 -11.66 4.50 -1.12
C PRO A 190 -10.78 4.61 -2.37
N HIS A 191 -11.08 5.56 -3.23
CA HIS A 191 -10.22 5.97 -4.32
C HIS A 191 -10.00 7.48 -4.29
N SER A 192 -8.80 7.92 -4.67
CA SER A 192 -8.46 9.33 -4.91
C SER A 192 -7.38 9.40 -5.97
N ARG A 193 -7.76 9.51 -7.25
CA ARG A 193 -6.82 9.49 -8.38
C ARG A 193 -7.35 10.15 -9.64
N TYR A 194 -6.43 10.64 -10.49
CA TYR A 194 -6.70 11.22 -11.81
C TYR A 194 -6.36 10.27 -12.96
N THR A 195 -5.78 9.10 -12.65
CA THR A 195 -5.35 8.11 -13.63
C THR A 195 -5.84 6.73 -13.29
N GLY A 196 -5.82 5.84 -14.28
CA GLY A 196 -6.19 4.43 -14.13
C GLY A 196 -5.48 3.57 -15.16
N VAL A 197 -5.71 2.27 -15.07
CA VAL A 197 -5.24 1.27 -16.03
C VAL A 197 -6.45 0.66 -16.76
N ARG A 198 -6.24 0.21 -17.99
CA ARG A 198 -7.32 -0.42 -18.76
C ARG A 198 -7.38 -1.90 -18.44
N GLU A 199 -8.58 -2.38 -18.21
CA GLU A 199 -8.82 -3.80 -17.94
C GLU A 199 -8.34 -4.70 -19.09
N ASP A 200 -8.59 -4.30 -20.32
CA ASP A 200 -8.17 -5.04 -21.51
C ASP A 200 -6.65 -5.22 -21.61
N ASP A 201 -5.87 -4.19 -21.20
CA ASP A 201 -4.41 -4.28 -21.25
C ASP A 201 -3.89 -5.30 -20.23
N ILE A 202 -4.50 -5.35 -19.05
CA ILE A 202 -4.17 -6.36 -18.04
C ILE A 202 -4.58 -7.76 -18.51
N ARG A 203 -5.80 -7.93 -19.05
CA ARG A 203 -6.29 -9.23 -19.54
C ARG A 203 -5.46 -9.82 -20.69
N ARG A 204 -4.82 -8.99 -21.50
CA ARG A 204 -3.90 -9.44 -22.55
C ARG A 204 -2.59 -10.00 -22.00
N ASN A 205 -2.22 -9.65 -20.78
CA ASN A 205 -0.99 -10.14 -20.17
C ASN A 205 -1.27 -11.43 -19.38
N SER A 206 -0.80 -12.56 -19.92
CA SER A 206 -1.05 -13.88 -19.34
C SER A 206 -0.42 -14.12 -17.97
N ALA A 207 0.51 -13.26 -17.53
CA ALA A 207 1.14 -13.34 -16.22
C ALA A 207 0.29 -12.67 -15.12
N LEU A 208 -0.71 -11.86 -15.49
CA LEU A 208 -1.55 -11.11 -14.59
C LEU A 208 -2.93 -11.72 -14.43
N GLU A 209 -3.55 -11.47 -13.28
CA GLU A 209 -4.91 -11.87 -12.94
C GLU A 209 -5.63 -10.71 -12.24
N ILE A 210 -6.86 -10.40 -12.69
CA ILE A 210 -7.70 -9.38 -12.07
C ILE A 210 -8.59 -10.07 -11.06
N LEU A 211 -8.51 -9.64 -9.79
CA LEU A 211 -9.27 -10.24 -8.69
C LEU A 211 -10.54 -9.45 -8.35
N ALA A 212 -10.53 -8.14 -8.58
CA ALA A 212 -11.68 -7.30 -8.30
C ALA A 212 -11.77 -6.12 -9.27
N VAL A 213 -13.01 -5.77 -9.61
CA VAL A 213 -13.35 -4.64 -10.50
C VAL A 213 -14.50 -3.83 -9.93
N SER A 214 -14.60 -2.58 -10.35
CA SER A 214 -15.76 -1.70 -10.09
C SER A 214 -16.30 -1.19 -11.40
N GLU A 215 -17.61 -1.14 -11.56
CA GLU A 215 -18.26 -0.54 -12.72
C GLU A 215 -17.85 0.94 -12.91
N LEU A 216 -17.74 1.67 -11.81
CA LEU A 216 -17.42 3.10 -11.82
C LEU A 216 -15.91 3.39 -11.70
N ALA A 217 -15.19 2.59 -10.89
CA ALA A 217 -13.77 2.84 -10.62
C ALA A 217 -12.82 1.98 -11.48
N GLY A 218 -13.34 1.03 -12.26
CA GLY A 218 -12.55 0.14 -13.10
C GLY A 218 -11.81 -0.93 -12.30
N VAL A 219 -10.62 -1.32 -12.76
CA VAL A 219 -9.80 -2.35 -12.10
C VAL A 219 -9.42 -1.92 -10.69
N ALA A 220 -9.56 -2.81 -9.71
CA ALA A 220 -9.31 -2.54 -8.31
C ALA A 220 -8.13 -3.32 -7.74
N ILE A 221 -8.10 -4.64 -7.94
CA ILE A 221 -7.05 -5.52 -7.42
C ILE A 221 -6.56 -6.42 -8.54
N VAL A 222 -5.25 -6.44 -8.72
CA VAL A 222 -4.55 -7.30 -9.68
C VAL A 222 -3.43 -8.04 -8.95
N THR A 223 -3.15 -9.26 -9.33
CA THR A 223 -1.98 -10.01 -8.86
C THR A 223 -1.26 -10.65 -10.05
N ASN A 224 0.01 -10.94 -9.90
CA ASN A 224 0.65 -11.87 -10.81
C ASN A 224 0.35 -13.32 -10.36
N LYS A 225 0.42 -14.27 -11.28
CA LYS A 225 0.06 -15.67 -11.00
C LYS A 225 0.88 -16.35 -9.92
N SER A 226 2.08 -15.85 -9.64
CA SER A 226 2.90 -16.35 -8.52
C SER A 226 2.51 -15.80 -7.16
N GLY A 227 1.63 -14.77 -7.11
CA GLY A 227 1.27 -14.05 -5.89
C GLY A 227 2.38 -13.16 -5.32
N ARG A 228 3.54 -13.06 -5.99
CA ARG A 228 4.67 -12.26 -5.53
C ARG A 228 4.50 -10.76 -5.73
N GLN A 229 3.57 -10.36 -6.59
CA GLN A 229 3.25 -8.95 -6.84
C GLN A 229 1.73 -8.75 -6.79
N VAL A 230 1.30 -7.87 -5.92
CA VAL A 230 -0.10 -7.47 -5.72
C VAL A 230 -0.24 -5.98 -6.00
N PHE A 231 -1.24 -5.59 -6.76
CA PHE A 231 -1.50 -4.22 -7.18
C PHE A 231 -2.91 -3.81 -6.78
N VAL A 232 -3.02 -2.84 -5.87
CA VAL A 232 -4.29 -2.32 -5.36
C VAL A 232 -4.47 -0.87 -5.83
N MET A 233 -5.46 -0.61 -6.69
CA MET A 233 -5.66 0.70 -7.30
C MET A 233 -6.31 1.73 -6.37
N GLY A 234 -6.93 1.29 -5.29
CA GLY A 234 -7.55 2.13 -4.27
C GLY A 234 -6.69 2.25 -3.03
N HIS A 235 -7.23 2.92 -2.02
CA HIS A 235 -6.60 3.24 -0.76
C HIS A 235 -7.30 2.55 0.41
N ALA A 236 -7.10 1.23 0.55
CA ALA A 236 -7.67 0.46 1.66
C ALA A 236 -7.15 0.95 3.03
N GLU A 237 -5.96 1.56 3.07
CA GLU A 237 -5.30 2.08 4.26
C GLU A 237 -5.88 3.40 4.78
N TYR A 238 -6.67 4.13 4.00
CA TYR A 238 -7.17 5.47 4.37
C TYR A 238 -7.97 5.46 5.66
N ASP A 239 -7.73 6.49 6.48
CA ASP A 239 -8.57 6.82 7.63
C ASP A 239 -9.91 7.40 7.17
N ARG A 240 -10.88 7.39 8.11
CA ARG A 240 -12.21 7.94 7.87
C ARG A 240 -12.18 9.32 7.22
N ASP A 241 -11.31 10.20 7.71
CA ASP A 241 -11.30 11.62 7.37
C ASP A 241 -10.28 11.98 6.26
N THR A 242 -9.60 10.99 5.68
CA THR A 242 -8.54 11.27 4.68
C THR A 242 -9.12 11.93 3.43
N LEU A 243 -10.21 11.39 2.86
CA LEU A 243 -10.85 12.00 1.70
C LEU A 243 -11.49 13.37 2.01
N ALA A 244 -12.01 13.56 3.23
CA ALA A 244 -12.52 14.88 3.67
C ALA A 244 -11.37 15.90 3.71
N SER A 245 -10.22 15.51 4.27
CA SER A 245 -9.03 16.37 4.32
C SER A 245 -8.53 16.75 2.92
N GLU A 246 -8.56 15.81 1.97
CA GLU A 246 -8.22 16.07 0.58
C GLU A 246 -9.24 17.03 -0.09
N TYR A 247 -10.53 16.79 0.14
CA TYR A 247 -11.62 17.61 -0.39
C TYR A 247 -11.51 19.07 0.08
N PHE A 248 -11.42 19.30 1.41
CA PHE A 248 -11.31 20.64 1.96
C PHE A 248 -9.98 21.32 1.60
N ARG A 249 -8.88 20.57 1.51
CA ARG A 249 -7.60 21.09 1.00
C ARG A 249 -7.76 21.65 -0.42
N ASP A 250 -8.43 20.90 -1.30
CA ASP A 250 -8.61 21.26 -2.71
C ASP A 250 -9.62 22.42 -2.85
N GLU A 251 -10.68 22.46 -2.02
CA GLU A 251 -11.57 23.64 -1.89
C GLU A 251 -10.81 24.90 -1.48
N ASN A 252 -10.01 24.81 -0.42
CA ASN A 252 -9.21 25.94 0.08
C ASN A 252 -8.19 26.46 -0.95
N LYS A 253 -7.78 25.63 -1.91
CA LYS A 253 -6.94 26.03 -3.04
C LYS A 253 -7.72 26.63 -4.21
N GLY A 254 -9.04 26.71 -4.13
CA GLY A 254 -9.90 27.21 -5.19
C GLY A 254 -10.04 26.26 -6.40
N ILE A 255 -9.74 24.97 -6.22
CA ILE A 255 -9.83 23.95 -7.28
C ILE A 255 -11.29 23.58 -7.57
N ASN A 256 -12.21 23.88 -6.65
CA ASN A 256 -13.64 23.54 -6.72
C ASN A 256 -13.88 22.03 -6.98
N PRO A 257 -13.40 21.14 -6.09
CA PRO A 257 -13.52 19.71 -6.27
C PRO A 257 -14.98 19.26 -6.17
N LYS A 258 -15.34 18.19 -6.88
CA LYS A 258 -16.61 17.51 -6.63
C LYS A 258 -16.61 16.88 -5.25
N VAL A 259 -17.78 16.84 -4.60
CA VAL A 259 -17.98 16.08 -3.38
C VAL A 259 -17.57 14.62 -3.62
N PRO A 260 -16.76 14.00 -2.75
CA PRO A 260 -16.33 12.62 -2.92
C PRO A 260 -17.54 11.67 -3.00
N TYR A 261 -17.58 10.83 -4.02
CA TYR A 261 -18.69 9.93 -4.31
C TYR A 261 -18.98 8.98 -3.15
N ASN A 262 -20.24 8.87 -2.75
CA ASN A 262 -20.73 7.96 -1.71
C ASN A 262 -19.91 8.03 -0.39
N TYR A 263 -19.46 9.21 -0.02
CA TYR A 263 -18.59 9.41 1.14
C TYR A 263 -19.27 10.19 2.26
N PHE A 264 -19.76 11.40 2.00
CA PHE A 264 -20.52 12.15 2.99
C PHE A 264 -21.98 11.74 2.98
N PRO A 265 -22.64 11.59 4.15
CA PRO A 265 -24.07 11.35 4.21
C PRO A 265 -24.85 12.47 3.48
N ASN A 266 -25.72 12.09 2.54
CA ASN A 266 -26.51 13.01 1.72
C ASN A 266 -25.67 14.03 0.91
N ASP A 267 -24.40 13.72 0.60
CA ASP A 267 -23.42 14.63 -0.02
C ASP A 267 -23.17 15.92 0.80
N ASP A 268 -23.49 15.94 2.09
CA ASP A 268 -23.28 17.04 2.99
C ASP A 268 -21.91 16.93 3.69
N ALA A 269 -20.96 17.76 3.23
CA ALA A 269 -19.58 17.77 3.72
C ALA A 269 -19.46 18.25 5.21
N SER A 270 -20.53 18.76 5.81
CA SER A 270 -20.56 19.09 7.24
C SER A 270 -20.79 17.86 8.14
N LEU A 271 -21.25 16.75 7.56
CA LEU A 271 -21.54 15.53 8.29
C LEU A 271 -20.33 14.58 8.33
N THR A 272 -20.18 13.85 9.42
CA THR A 272 -19.12 12.86 9.57
C THR A 272 -19.35 11.67 8.63
N PRO A 273 -18.38 11.34 7.77
CA PRO A 273 -18.52 10.21 6.86
C PRO A 273 -18.47 8.87 7.61
N PRO A 274 -19.25 7.87 7.19
CA PRO A 274 -19.16 6.51 7.75
C PRO A 274 -17.89 5.81 7.28
N MET A 275 -17.31 4.96 8.14
CA MET A 275 -16.19 4.09 7.75
C MET A 275 -16.70 2.72 7.30
N VAL A 276 -16.84 2.49 6.00
CA VAL A 276 -17.46 1.28 5.43
C VAL A 276 -16.46 0.32 4.78
N TRP A 277 -15.16 0.59 4.85
CA TRP A 277 -14.11 -0.23 4.21
C TRP A 277 -13.13 -0.88 5.21
N ARG A 278 -13.21 -0.60 6.50
CA ARG A 278 -12.24 -1.08 7.51
C ARG A 278 -12.09 -2.59 7.54
N SER A 279 -13.21 -3.34 7.53
CA SER A 279 -13.19 -4.80 7.57
C SER A 279 -12.48 -5.38 6.34
N ASN A 280 -12.81 -4.87 5.16
CA ASN A 280 -12.24 -5.30 3.90
C ASN A 280 -10.74 -4.96 3.80
N ALA A 281 -10.36 -3.76 4.25
CA ALA A 281 -8.96 -3.36 4.36
C ALA A 281 -8.18 -4.32 5.28
N THR A 282 -8.73 -4.62 6.44
CA THR A 282 -8.13 -5.58 7.38
C THR A 282 -7.97 -6.96 6.75
N LEU A 283 -9.01 -7.48 6.07
CA LEU A 283 -8.93 -8.77 5.37
C LEU A 283 -7.86 -8.77 4.28
N LEU A 284 -7.80 -7.74 3.45
CA LEU A 284 -6.82 -7.64 2.38
C LEU A 284 -5.38 -7.75 2.91
N PHE A 285 -5.05 -6.95 3.92
CA PHE A 285 -3.70 -6.95 4.50
C PHE A 285 -3.41 -8.24 5.29
N THR A 286 -4.38 -8.76 6.02
CA THR A 286 -4.22 -10.04 6.75
C THR A 286 -4.05 -11.21 5.79
N ASN A 287 -4.81 -11.28 4.70
CA ASN A 287 -4.67 -12.31 3.68
C ASN A 287 -3.31 -12.21 2.97
N TRP A 288 -2.88 -10.99 2.61
CA TRP A 288 -1.55 -10.79 2.04
C TRP A 288 -0.44 -11.26 2.99
N LEU A 289 -0.46 -10.81 4.25
CA LEU A 289 0.52 -11.24 5.27
C LEU A 289 0.51 -12.76 5.48
N ASN A 290 -0.66 -13.36 5.56
CA ASN A 290 -0.79 -14.79 5.86
C ASN A 290 -0.41 -15.67 4.68
N TYR A 291 -0.97 -15.43 3.49
CA TYR A 291 -0.86 -16.35 2.37
C TYR A 291 0.31 -16.04 1.43
N TYR A 292 0.68 -14.76 1.30
CA TYR A 292 1.72 -14.33 0.34
C TYR A 292 3.03 -13.93 1.00
N VAL A 293 3.02 -13.70 2.32
CA VAL A 293 4.23 -13.38 3.06
C VAL A 293 4.60 -14.55 3.98
N TYR A 294 3.78 -14.87 4.98
CA TYR A 294 4.13 -15.84 6.01
C TYR A 294 4.21 -17.29 5.49
N GLN A 295 3.16 -17.76 4.80
CA GLN A 295 3.10 -19.17 4.37
C GLN A 295 3.99 -19.47 3.17
N ALA A 296 4.25 -18.47 2.34
CA ALA A 296 4.96 -18.65 1.09
C ALA A 296 6.46 -18.36 1.19
N THR A 297 6.90 -17.51 2.13
CA THR A 297 8.33 -17.22 2.32
C THR A 297 9.07 -18.42 2.92
N PRO A 298 10.29 -18.77 2.43
CA PRO A 298 11.09 -19.84 3.01
C PRO A 298 11.46 -19.52 4.47
N TYR A 299 11.62 -20.56 5.30
CA TYR A 299 11.99 -20.38 6.71
C TYR A 299 13.30 -19.59 6.86
N ASP A 300 14.32 -19.93 6.07
CA ASP A 300 15.52 -19.11 5.93
C ASP A 300 15.33 -18.14 4.74
N ILE A 301 15.18 -16.87 5.04
CA ILE A 301 14.93 -15.85 4.03
C ILE A 301 16.10 -15.65 3.06
N GLN A 302 17.32 -16.05 3.44
CA GLN A 302 18.47 -16.03 2.54
C GLN A 302 18.32 -16.99 1.36
N ASP A 303 17.50 -18.04 1.51
CA ASP A 303 17.15 -18.96 0.43
C ASP A 303 16.42 -18.27 -0.74
N LEU A 304 15.90 -17.04 -0.55
CA LEU A 304 15.30 -16.25 -1.63
C LEU A 304 16.27 -15.99 -2.77
N LEU A 305 17.52 -15.69 -2.45
CA LEU A 305 18.55 -15.36 -3.43
C LEU A 305 18.96 -16.57 -4.28
N GLU A 306 18.78 -17.79 -3.74
CA GLU A 306 19.25 -19.04 -4.37
C GLU A 306 18.13 -19.84 -5.07
N LYS A 307 16.92 -19.87 -4.48
CA LYS A 307 15.89 -20.86 -4.84
C LYS A 307 14.74 -20.29 -5.68
N TYR A 308 14.60 -19.00 -5.80
CA TYR A 308 13.49 -18.37 -6.50
C TYR A 308 13.97 -17.43 -7.62
N PRO A 309 14.67 -17.96 -8.66
CA PRO A 309 14.94 -17.18 -9.86
C PRO A 309 13.61 -16.83 -10.54
N HIS A 310 13.53 -15.63 -11.07
CA HIS A 310 12.33 -15.07 -11.72
C HIS A 310 12.20 -15.50 -13.16
#